data_67c89a6f3e1f35221daadf415e54ef3a
#
_entry.id   67c89a6f3e1f35221daadf415e54ef3a
#
_cell.length_a   1.000
_cell.length_b   1.000
_cell.length_c   1.000
_cell.angle_alpha   90.00
_cell.angle_beta   90.00
_cell.angle_gamma   90.00
#
_symmetry.space_group_name_H-M   'P 1'
#
loop_
_entity.id
_entity.type
_entity.pdbx_description
1 polymer ?
#
loop_
_entity_poly.entity_id
_entity_poly.type
_entity_poly.pdbx_seq_one_letter_code
_entity_poly.pdbx_strand_id
1 'polypeptide(L)'
;MTNDRDNERLKDVRKLKKILKLVPTDRKDIAEKLIVEISFVAETLADLREKIKENGTVDHFKQGKQEFLRESPALKSYNTTIQRYSLLYKQLTDLLPPPEVDSKKKNEVLDFITKQG
;
A
#
# COMPACT_ATOMS: atom_id res chain seq x y z
N MET A 1 -14.17 -16.67 14.83
CA MET A 1 -12.85 -16.07 15.09
C MET A 1 -12.36 -15.31 13.88
N THR A 2 -12.16 -14.01 14.03
CA THR A 2 -11.52 -13.21 13.00
C THR A 2 -10.02 -13.54 13.01
N ASN A 3 -9.44 -13.92 11.88
CA ASN A 3 -8.01 -14.11 11.77
C ASN A 3 -7.30 -12.76 11.58
N ASP A 4 -5.99 -12.75 11.69
CA ASP A 4 -5.18 -11.53 11.57
C ASP A 4 -5.38 -10.85 10.21
N ARG A 5 -5.59 -11.63 9.15
CA ARG A 5 -5.83 -11.13 7.80
C ARG A 5 -7.12 -10.33 7.71
N ASP A 6 -8.21 -10.84 8.31
CA ASP A 6 -9.49 -10.15 8.34
C ASP A 6 -9.41 -8.84 9.13
N ASN A 7 -8.66 -8.84 10.24
CA ASN A 7 -8.44 -7.64 11.03
C ASN A 7 -7.66 -6.58 10.26
N GLU A 8 -6.61 -6.96 9.53
CA GLU A 8 -5.85 -6.05 8.67
C GLU A 8 -6.73 -5.48 7.56
N ARG A 9 -7.55 -6.31 6.94
CA ARG A 9 -8.48 -5.91 5.89
C ARG A 9 -9.46 -4.84 6.40
N LEU A 10 -10.03 -5.03 7.59
CA LEU A 10 -10.94 -4.07 8.20
C LEU A 10 -10.24 -2.73 8.49
N LYS A 11 -9.01 -2.77 8.98
CA LYS A 11 -8.21 -1.56 9.23
C LYS A 11 -7.95 -0.80 7.94
N ASP A 12 -7.59 -1.50 6.87
CA ASP A 12 -7.32 -0.90 5.57
C ASP A 12 -8.57 -0.26 4.98
N VAL A 13 -9.71 -0.93 5.06
CA VAL A 13 -11.00 -0.38 4.60
C VAL A 13 -11.33 0.91 5.35
N ARG A 14 -11.13 0.94 6.66
CA ARG A 14 -11.38 2.14 7.48
C ARG A 14 -10.49 3.31 7.07
N LYS A 15 -9.21 3.04 6.83
CA LYS A 15 -8.26 4.06 6.36
C LYS A 15 -8.67 4.62 5.02
N LEU A 16 -9.03 3.77 4.07
CA LEU A 16 -9.44 4.18 2.74
C LEU A 16 -10.72 5.00 2.77
N LYS A 17 -11.68 4.64 3.62
CA LYS A 17 -12.91 5.42 3.82
C LYS A 17 -12.62 6.81 4.38
N LYS A 18 -11.69 6.91 5.32
CA LYS A 18 -11.28 8.20 5.88
C LYS A 18 -10.65 9.08 4.81
N ILE A 19 -9.77 8.51 3.99
CA ILE A 19 -9.13 9.25 2.90
C ILE A 19 -10.19 9.74 1.92
N LEU A 20 -11.15 8.89 1.55
CA LEU A 20 -12.20 9.26 0.60
C LEU A 20 -13.02 10.46 1.10
N LYS A 21 -13.31 10.52 2.39
CA LYS A 21 -14.04 11.65 2.97
C LYS A 21 -13.30 12.98 2.82
N LEU A 22 -11.97 12.93 2.83
CA LEU A 22 -11.13 14.12 2.75
C LEU A 22 -10.87 14.56 1.30
N VAL A 23 -11.17 13.72 0.32
CA VAL A 23 -10.99 14.05 -1.10
C VAL A 23 -12.06 15.05 -1.54
N PRO A 24 -11.67 16.13 -2.27
CA PRO A 24 -12.65 17.08 -2.82
C PRO A 24 -13.66 16.39 -3.70
N THR A 25 -14.90 16.92 -3.72
CA THR A 25 -16.03 16.32 -4.43
C THR A 25 -15.76 16.08 -5.91
N ASP A 26 -15.04 17.00 -6.55
CA ASP A 26 -14.71 16.90 -7.97
C ASP A 26 -13.72 15.78 -8.31
N ARG A 27 -13.05 15.21 -7.31
CA ARG A 27 -12.06 14.13 -7.47
C ARG A 27 -12.51 12.81 -6.87
N LYS A 28 -13.69 12.76 -6.26
CA LYS A 28 -14.17 11.56 -5.56
C LYS A 28 -14.33 10.35 -6.48
N ASP A 29 -14.77 10.55 -7.71
CA ASP A 29 -14.92 9.45 -8.66
C ASP A 29 -13.58 8.78 -8.96
N ILE A 30 -12.53 9.58 -9.13
CA ILE A 30 -11.17 9.06 -9.35
C ILE A 30 -10.69 8.32 -8.09
N ALA A 31 -10.92 8.92 -6.92
CA ALA A 31 -10.53 8.32 -5.65
C ALA A 31 -11.21 6.97 -5.43
N GLU A 32 -12.49 6.85 -5.74
CA GLU A 32 -13.24 5.59 -5.59
C GLU A 32 -12.64 4.50 -6.47
N LYS A 33 -12.30 4.81 -7.72
CA LYS A 33 -11.65 3.85 -8.63
C LYS A 33 -10.29 3.41 -8.11
N LEU A 34 -9.50 4.35 -7.61
CA LEU A 34 -8.20 4.03 -7.02
C LEU A 34 -8.34 3.12 -5.79
N ILE A 35 -9.35 3.40 -4.96
CA ILE A 35 -9.61 2.59 -3.76
C ILE A 35 -9.97 1.16 -4.13
N VAL A 36 -10.78 0.94 -5.17
CA VAL A 36 -11.10 -0.40 -5.67
C VAL A 36 -9.82 -1.13 -6.09
N GLU A 37 -8.95 -0.48 -6.84
CA GLU A 37 -7.69 -1.09 -7.27
C GLU A 37 -6.75 -1.35 -6.10
N ILE A 38 -6.63 -0.42 -5.17
CA ILE A 38 -5.81 -0.58 -3.97
C ILE A 38 -6.30 -1.79 -3.16
N SER A 39 -7.61 -1.92 -2.98
CA SER A 39 -8.19 -3.03 -2.23
C SER A 39 -7.92 -4.37 -2.92
N PHE A 40 -8.03 -4.43 -4.24
CA PHE A 40 -7.73 -5.64 -5.02
C PHE A 40 -6.25 -6.02 -4.87
N VAL A 41 -5.35 -5.04 -5.01
CA VAL A 41 -3.91 -5.29 -4.89
C VAL A 41 -3.54 -5.73 -3.47
N ALA A 42 -4.18 -5.16 -2.45
CA ALA A 42 -3.98 -5.54 -1.06
C ALA A 42 -4.33 -7.02 -0.83
N GLU A 43 -5.44 -7.50 -1.43
CA GLU A 43 -5.82 -8.91 -1.36
C GLU A 43 -4.79 -9.81 -2.06
N THR A 44 -4.30 -9.38 -3.22
CA THR A 44 -3.26 -10.11 -3.95
C THR A 44 -1.98 -10.21 -3.12
N LEU A 45 -1.58 -9.11 -2.47
CA LEU A 45 -0.41 -9.11 -1.59
C LEU A 45 -0.59 -10.08 -0.41
N ALA A 46 -1.78 -10.14 0.17
CA ALA A 46 -2.07 -11.05 1.27
C ALA A 46 -1.95 -12.51 0.81
N ASP A 47 -2.48 -12.85 -0.37
CA ASP A 47 -2.37 -14.18 -0.94
C ASP A 47 -0.92 -14.58 -1.21
N LEU A 48 -0.15 -13.66 -1.80
CA LEU A 48 1.26 -13.91 -2.08
C LEU A 48 2.07 -14.08 -0.79
N ARG A 49 1.76 -13.29 0.22
CA ARG A 49 2.42 -13.37 1.52
C ARG A 49 2.20 -14.73 2.17
N GLU A 50 0.98 -15.26 2.09
CA GLU A 50 0.66 -16.59 2.60
C GLU A 50 1.43 -17.68 1.86
N LYS A 51 1.51 -17.61 0.54
CA LYS A 51 2.28 -18.55 -0.27
C LYS A 51 3.77 -18.53 0.07
N ILE A 52 4.33 -17.33 0.29
CA ILE A 52 5.72 -17.19 0.68
C ILE A 52 5.97 -17.82 2.06
N LYS A 53 5.04 -17.62 3.00
CA LYS A 53 5.13 -18.24 4.33
C LYS A 53 5.08 -19.76 4.27
N GLU A 54 4.24 -20.31 3.39
CA GLU A 54 4.08 -21.77 3.24
C GLU A 54 5.27 -22.40 2.53
N ASN A 55 5.75 -21.78 1.46
CA ASN A 55 6.72 -22.40 0.54
C ASN A 55 8.13 -21.82 0.64
N GLY A 56 8.30 -20.75 1.41
CA GLY A 56 9.60 -20.06 1.58
C GLY A 56 9.93 -19.13 0.42
N THR A 57 11.10 -18.52 0.52
CA THR A 57 11.57 -17.53 -0.44
C THR A 57 12.34 -18.13 -1.62
N VAL A 58 12.67 -19.40 -1.51
CA VAL A 58 13.44 -20.13 -2.53
C VAL A 58 12.62 -21.32 -3.01
N ASP A 59 12.57 -21.50 -4.31
CA ASP A 59 11.85 -22.57 -4.97
C ASP A 59 12.84 -23.54 -5.61
N HIS A 60 12.64 -24.86 -5.40
CA HIS A 60 13.43 -25.91 -6.03
C HIS A 60 12.79 -26.26 -7.37
N PHE A 61 13.40 -25.77 -8.44
CA PHE A 61 12.89 -25.97 -9.79
C PHE A 61 13.52 -27.21 -10.41
N LYS A 62 12.67 -28.11 -10.92
CA LYS A 62 13.09 -29.35 -11.57
C LYS A 62 12.48 -29.43 -12.95
N GLN A 63 13.33 -29.51 -13.97
CA GLN A 63 12.90 -29.65 -15.35
C GLN A 63 13.80 -30.69 -16.05
N GLY A 64 13.23 -31.88 -16.34
CA GLY A 64 13.99 -32.97 -16.91
C GLY A 64 15.10 -33.43 -15.96
N LYS A 65 16.35 -33.42 -16.44
CA LYS A 65 17.54 -33.77 -15.65
C LYS A 65 18.13 -32.58 -14.89
N GLN A 66 17.60 -31.38 -15.12
CA GLN A 66 18.10 -30.16 -14.48
C GLN A 66 17.36 -29.88 -13.19
N GLU A 67 18.11 -29.60 -12.15
CA GLU A 67 17.59 -29.15 -10.87
C GLU A 67 18.37 -27.92 -10.44
N PHE A 68 17.67 -26.87 -10.02
CA PHE A 68 18.34 -25.69 -9.47
C PHE A 68 17.38 -24.95 -8.53
N LEU A 69 17.99 -24.16 -7.66
CA LEU A 69 17.24 -23.27 -6.76
C LEU A 69 17.02 -21.96 -7.49
N ARG A 70 15.84 -21.39 -7.31
CA ARG A 70 15.49 -20.09 -7.86
C ARG A 70 14.68 -19.31 -6.85
N GLU A 71 14.61 -17.99 -7.04
CA GLU A 71 13.71 -17.16 -6.26
C GLU A 71 12.27 -17.67 -6.41
N SER A 72 11.54 -17.74 -5.29
CA SER A 72 10.13 -18.12 -5.33
C SER A 72 9.35 -17.23 -6.32
N PRO A 73 8.55 -17.83 -7.25
CA PRO A 73 7.69 -17.02 -8.10
C PRO A 73 6.74 -16.12 -7.31
N ALA A 74 6.27 -16.58 -6.16
CA ALA A 74 5.41 -15.77 -5.30
C ALA A 74 6.16 -14.57 -4.72
N LEU A 75 7.42 -14.73 -4.33
CA LEU A 75 8.25 -13.62 -3.85
C LEU A 75 8.51 -12.60 -4.94
N LYS A 76 8.81 -13.06 -6.15
CA LYS A 76 9.03 -12.18 -7.30
C LYS A 76 7.78 -11.37 -7.61
N SER A 77 6.61 -12.01 -7.62
CA SER A 77 5.33 -11.35 -7.82
C SER A 77 5.01 -10.37 -6.71
N TYR A 78 5.32 -10.74 -5.47
CA TYR A 78 5.13 -9.86 -4.31
C TYR A 78 5.94 -8.58 -4.45
N ASN A 79 7.21 -8.68 -4.82
CA ASN A 79 8.09 -7.52 -4.96
C ASN A 79 7.60 -6.55 -6.03
N THR A 80 7.08 -7.06 -7.15
CA THR A 80 6.48 -6.23 -8.20
C THR A 80 5.15 -5.61 -7.73
N THR A 81 4.32 -6.40 -7.08
CA THR A 81 2.99 -5.99 -6.64
C THR A 81 3.04 -4.94 -5.55
N ILE A 82 4.01 -5.04 -4.61
CA ILE A 82 4.14 -4.05 -3.53
C ILE A 82 4.51 -2.68 -4.08
N GLN A 83 5.30 -2.62 -5.15
CA GLN A 83 5.64 -1.35 -5.81
C GLN A 83 4.40 -0.72 -6.43
N ARG A 84 3.57 -1.53 -7.08
CA ARG A 84 2.28 -1.06 -7.65
C ARG A 84 1.35 -0.54 -6.56
N TYR A 85 1.27 -1.27 -5.45
CA TYR A 85 0.47 -0.85 -4.29
C TYR A 85 0.89 0.53 -3.79
N SER A 86 2.19 0.73 -3.60
CA SER A 86 2.75 2.01 -3.14
C SER A 86 2.43 3.14 -4.11
N LEU A 87 2.53 2.89 -5.41
CA LEU A 87 2.23 3.89 -6.43
C LEU A 87 0.75 4.28 -6.44
N LEU A 88 -0.14 3.29 -6.36
CA LEU A 88 -1.59 3.54 -6.30
C LEU A 88 -1.95 4.34 -5.05
N TYR A 89 -1.36 3.99 -3.92
CA TYR A 89 -1.60 4.70 -2.66
C TYR A 89 -1.14 6.15 -2.74
N LYS A 90 0.03 6.38 -3.33
CA LYS A 90 0.54 7.73 -3.56
C LYS A 90 -0.40 8.53 -4.46
N GLN A 91 -0.90 7.93 -5.55
CA GLN A 91 -1.85 8.59 -6.43
C GLN A 91 -3.13 8.98 -5.69
N LEU A 92 -3.61 8.13 -4.80
CA LEU A 92 -4.79 8.42 -3.99
C LEU A 92 -4.53 9.61 -3.05
N THR A 93 -3.41 9.61 -2.33
CA THR A 93 -3.09 10.69 -1.39
C THR A 93 -2.80 12.01 -2.10
N ASP A 94 -2.33 11.97 -3.35
CA ASP A 94 -2.12 13.18 -4.16
C ASP A 94 -3.46 13.87 -4.52
N LEU A 95 -4.58 13.19 -4.39
CA LEU A 95 -5.91 13.78 -4.61
C LEU A 95 -6.39 14.60 -3.41
N LEU A 96 -5.75 14.47 -2.27
CA LEU A 96 -6.10 15.22 -1.07
C LEU A 96 -5.75 16.70 -1.24
N PRO A 97 -6.53 17.61 -0.64
CA PRO A 97 -6.18 19.02 -0.68
C PRO A 97 -4.90 19.29 0.12
N PRO A 98 -4.16 20.37 -0.22
CA PRO A 98 -3.01 20.76 0.61
C PRO A 98 -3.47 20.98 2.05
N PRO A 99 -2.74 20.46 3.05
CA PRO A 99 -3.18 20.60 4.44
C PRO A 99 -2.96 22.02 4.95
N GLU A 100 -4.06 22.79 5.08
CA GLU A 100 -4.04 24.16 5.61
C GLU A 100 -3.51 24.21 7.04
N VAL A 101 -3.87 23.18 7.83
CA VAL A 101 -3.43 23.06 9.22
C VAL A 101 -1.91 22.85 9.28
N ASP A 102 -1.36 22.11 8.33
CA ASP A 102 0.09 21.86 8.26
C ASP A 102 0.84 23.10 7.78
N SER A 103 0.24 23.97 6.97
CA SER A 103 0.92 25.20 6.59
C SER A 103 1.06 26.15 7.78
N LYS A 104 0.10 26.19 8.70
CA LYS A 104 0.26 26.91 9.98
C LYS A 104 1.37 26.30 10.83
N LYS A 105 1.38 24.98 10.96
CA LYS A 105 2.44 24.27 11.70
C LYS A 105 3.79 24.44 11.07
N LYS A 106 3.89 24.41 9.75
CA LYS A 106 5.15 24.67 9.02
C LYS A 106 5.61 26.09 9.27
N ASN A 107 4.71 27.07 9.23
CA ASN A 107 5.05 28.45 9.49
C ASN A 107 5.51 28.66 10.93
N GLU A 108 4.86 28.01 11.90
CA GLU A 108 5.28 28.05 13.30
C GLU A 108 6.68 27.46 13.49
N VAL A 109 6.94 26.32 12.85
CA VAL A 109 8.24 25.65 12.91
C VAL A 109 9.32 26.51 12.24
N LEU A 110 9.02 27.11 11.08
CA LEU A 110 9.95 27.99 10.38
C LEU A 110 10.24 29.25 11.21
N ASP A 111 9.22 29.85 11.82
CA ASP A 111 9.39 30.99 12.72
C ASP A 111 10.27 30.62 13.91
N PHE A 112 10.06 29.46 14.49
CA PHE A 112 10.85 28.96 15.60
C PHE A 112 12.32 28.77 15.20
N ILE A 113 12.57 28.17 14.04
CA ILE A 113 13.93 27.97 13.52
C ILE A 113 14.60 29.31 13.22
N THR A 114 13.88 30.25 12.62
CA THR A 114 14.39 31.56 12.27
C THR A 114 14.74 32.38 13.51
N LYS A 115 13.96 32.25 14.58
CA LYS A 115 14.21 32.97 15.83
C LYS A 115 15.40 32.44 16.62
N GLN A 116 15.77 31.17 16.38
CA GLN A 116 16.91 30.53 17.05
C GLN A 116 18.22 30.71 16.29
N GLY A 117 18.16 31.17 15.08
CA GLY A 117 19.35 31.48 14.28
C GLY A 117 19.83 32.89 14.48
#